data_6f4545bfd9d1fc5ba38410fb2725ab98
#
_entry.id   6f4545bfd9d1fc5ba38410fb2725ab98
#
_cell.length_a   1.000
_cell.length_b   1.000
_cell.length_c   1.000
_cell.angle_alpha   90.00
_cell.angle_beta   90.00
_cell.angle_gamma   90.00
#
_symmetry.space_group_name_H-M   'P 1'
#
loop_
_entity.id
_entity.type
_entity.pdbx_description
1 polymer ?
#
loop_
_entity_poly.entity_id
_entity_poly.type
_entity_poly.pdbx_seq_one_letter_code
_entity_poly.pdbx_strand_id
1 'polypeptide(L)' 'MRTDLIKASELHFKAHIEKHRMNVENLLNNSVGVAEHPDVMDSIEKELAIIAEYDDKLEMLNKYFQGDFGDAKTLLNE' A
#
# COMPACT_ATOMS: atom_id res chain seq x y z
N MET A 1 22.83 3.63 -7.15
CA MET A 1 22.17 4.31 -6.00
C MET A 1 20.71 4.60 -6.25
N ARG A 2 20.38 5.26 -7.34
CA ARG A 2 18.98 5.56 -7.63
C ARG A 2 18.13 4.31 -7.77
N THR A 3 18.60 3.34 -8.54
CA THR A 3 17.88 2.08 -8.74
C THR A 3 17.66 1.33 -7.44
N ASP A 4 18.65 1.36 -6.57
CA ASP A 4 18.56 0.69 -5.28
C ASP A 4 17.52 1.35 -4.38
N LEU A 5 17.47 2.68 -4.42
CA LEU A 5 16.49 3.42 -3.61
C LEU A 5 15.07 3.17 -4.11
N ILE A 6 14.89 3.12 -5.41
CA ILE A 6 13.58 2.82 -6.00
C ILE A 6 13.15 1.42 -5.59
N LYS A 7 14.06 0.46 -5.72
CA LYS A 7 13.74 -0.93 -5.36
C LYS A 7 13.41 -1.07 -3.88
N ALA A 8 14.21 -0.44 -3.04
CA ALA A 8 13.96 -0.49 -1.59
C ALA A 8 12.62 0.14 -1.24
N SER A 9 12.29 1.27 -1.87
CA SER A 9 11.02 1.94 -1.64
C SER A 9 9.85 1.06 -2.08
N GLU A 10 9.97 0.43 -3.24
CA GLU A 10 8.95 -0.47 -3.75
C GLU A 10 8.68 -1.60 -2.76
N LEU A 11 9.74 -2.25 -2.29
CA LEU A 11 9.61 -3.34 -1.34
C LEU A 11 9.01 -2.87 -0.02
N HIS A 12 9.43 -1.70 0.42
CA HIS A 12 8.91 -1.10 1.66
C HIS A 12 7.41 -0.84 1.56
N PHE A 13 6.96 -0.23 0.48
CA PHE A 13 5.54 0.07 0.30
C PHE A 13 4.73 -1.21 0.18
N LYS A 14 5.22 -2.19 -0.58
CA LYS A 14 4.53 -3.47 -0.71
C LYS A 14 4.41 -4.19 0.62
N ALA A 15 5.47 -4.15 1.42
CA ALA A 15 5.46 -4.78 2.73
C ALA A 15 4.44 -4.13 3.66
N HIS A 16 4.33 -2.80 3.62
CA HIS A 16 3.34 -2.09 4.42
C HIS A 16 1.92 -2.42 3.98
N ILE A 17 1.69 -2.50 2.68
CA ILE A 17 0.38 -2.89 2.17
C ILE A 17 0.01 -4.28 2.69
N GLU A 18 0.92 -5.24 2.57
CA GLU A 18 0.65 -6.60 3.02
C GLU A 18 0.41 -6.68 4.53
N LYS A 19 1.23 -5.95 5.29
CA LYS A 19 1.06 -5.91 6.75
C LYS A 19 -0.36 -5.49 7.13
N HIS A 20 -0.83 -4.42 6.52
CA HIS A 20 -2.13 -3.87 6.88
C HIS A 20 -3.28 -4.66 6.26
N ARG A 21 -3.05 -5.30 5.11
CA ARG A 21 -4.01 -6.24 4.57
C ARG A 21 -4.24 -7.40 5.54
N MET A 22 -3.14 -7.92 6.12
CA MET A 22 -3.25 -8.99 7.12
C MET A 22 -4.02 -8.53 8.34
N ASN A 23 -3.81 -7.27 8.74
CA ASN A 23 -4.56 -6.73 9.87
C ASN A 23 -6.06 -6.68 9.58
N VAL A 24 -6.43 -6.28 8.36
CA VAL A 24 -7.83 -6.26 7.96
C VAL A 24 -8.41 -7.68 7.95
N GLU A 25 -7.68 -8.62 7.36
CA GLU A 25 -8.13 -10.01 7.34
C GLU A 25 -8.37 -10.55 8.75
N ASN A 26 -7.43 -10.21 9.65
CA ASN A 26 -7.54 -10.64 11.03
C ASN A 26 -8.79 -10.06 11.71
N LEU A 27 -9.05 -8.78 11.47
CA LEU A 27 -10.23 -8.12 12.02
C LEU A 27 -11.51 -8.72 11.46
N LEU A 28 -11.53 -8.99 10.17
CA LEU A 28 -12.70 -9.58 9.52
C LEU A 28 -13.00 -11.01 10.02
N ASN A 29 -11.94 -11.79 10.20
CA ASN A 29 -12.09 -13.19 10.57
C ASN A 29 -12.32 -13.40 12.06
N ASN A 30 -11.92 -12.46 12.89
CA ASN A 30 -12.03 -12.58 14.33
C ASN A 30 -13.04 -11.61 14.92
N SER A 31 -14.00 -11.19 14.11
CA SER A 31 -15.01 -10.23 14.54
C SER A 31 -16.04 -10.84 15.49
N VAL A 32 -15.97 -12.15 15.72
CA VAL A 32 -16.93 -12.83 16.59
C VAL A 32 -16.92 -12.27 18.01
N GLY A 33 -15.75 -11.85 18.49
CA GLY A 33 -15.63 -11.29 19.83
C GLY A 33 -15.98 -9.82 19.89
N VAL A 34 -16.44 -9.26 18.81
CA VAL A 34 -16.59 -7.83 18.64
C VAL A 34 -17.79 -7.23 19.36
N ALA A 35 -18.70 -8.07 19.81
CA ALA A 35 -19.86 -7.57 20.55
C ALA A 35 -19.44 -6.68 21.71
N GLU A 36 -18.23 -6.90 22.23
CA GLU A 36 -17.69 -6.11 23.32
C GLU A 36 -16.81 -4.95 22.85
N HIS A 37 -16.57 -4.88 21.54
CA HIS A 37 -15.69 -3.87 20.95
C HIS A 37 -16.37 -3.23 19.76
N PRO A 38 -17.22 -2.23 20.02
CA PRO A 38 -17.95 -1.58 18.93
C PRO A 38 -17.06 -0.87 17.93
N ASP A 39 -15.77 -0.75 18.22
CA ASP A 39 -14.85 0.01 17.39
C ASP A 39 -14.12 -0.81 16.33
N VAL A 40 -14.56 -2.04 16.07
CA VAL A 40 -13.90 -2.87 15.05
C VAL A 40 -14.00 -2.23 13.67
N MET A 41 -15.14 -1.61 13.37
CA MET A 41 -15.28 -0.94 12.07
C MET A 41 -14.33 0.25 11.96
N ASP A 42 -14.13 0.97 13.04
CA ASP A 42 -13.15 2.04 13.10
C ASP A 42 -11.74 1.50 12.83
N SER A 43 -11.42 0.37 13.43
CA SER A 43 -10.12 -0.26 13.24
C SER A 43 -9.92 -0.67 11.79
N ILE A 44 -10.94 -1.25 11.18
CA ILE A 44 -10.89 -1.64 9.77
C ILE A 44 -10.69 -0.39 8.91
N GLU A 45 -11.44 0.67 9.18
CA GLU A 45 -11.34 1.91 8.44
C GLU A 45 -9.94 2.50 8.52
N LYS A 46 -9.34 2.50 9.70
CA LYS A 46 -7.98 3.00 9.88
C LYS A 46 -6.96 2.17 9.09
N GLU A 47 -7.12 0.86 9.11
CA GLU A 47 -6.24 -0.01 8.35
C GLU A 47 -6.39 0.22 6.85
N LEU A 48 -7.62 0.37 6.38
CA LEU A 48 -7.87 0.65 4.96
C LEU A 48 -7.25 1.98 4.54
N ALA A 49 -7.28 2.98 5.40
CA ALA A 49 -6.68 4.27 5.11
C ALA A 49 -5.17 4.13 4.92
N ILE A 50 -4.53 3.30 5.73
CA ILE A 50 -3.08 3.07 5.61
C ILE A 50 -2.77 2.32 4.31
N ILE A 51 -3.56 1.30 3.99
CA ILE A 51 -3.39 0.57 2.74
C ILE A 51 -3.50 1.51 1.56
N ALA A 52 -4.52 2.36 1.56
CA ALA A 52 -4.75 3.32 0.49
C ALA A 52 -3.57 4.29 0.35
N GLU A 53 -3.01 4.74 1.47
CA GLU A 53 -1.87 5.63 1.46
C GLU A 53 -0.66 4.99 0.79
N TYR A 54 -0.32 3.78 1.20
CA TYR A 54 0.86 3.10 0.65
C TYR A 54 0.64 2.61 -0.77
N ASP A 55 -0.58 2.22 -1.09
CA ASP A 55 -0.93 1.83 -2.45
C ASP A 55 -0.74 3.03 -3.39
N ASP A 56 -1.17 4.20 -2.94
CA ASP A 56 -1.01 5.43 -3.71
C ASP A 56 0.47 5.78 -3.88
N LYS A 57 1.26 5.65 -2.82
CA LYS A 57 2.69 5.90 -2.89
C LYS A 57 3.37 4.97 -3.87
N LEU A 58 3.00 3.70 -3.84
CA LEU A 58 3.56 2.72 -4.76
C LEU A 58 3.18 3.06 -6.21
N GLU A 59 1.93 3.44 -6.42
CA GLU A 59 1.46 3.85 -7.73
C GLU A 59 2.23 5.06 -8.25
N MET A 60 2.44 6.05 -7.39
CA MET A 60 3.17 7.25 -7.77
C MET A 60 4.64 6.94 -8.09
N LEU A 61 5.25 6.06 -7.29
CA LEU A 61 6.62 5.64 -7.54
C LEU A 61 6.73 4.97 -8.91
N ASN A 62 5.81 4.06 -9.19
CA ASN A 62 5.81 3.34 -10.47
C ASN A 62 5.50 4.26 -11.64
N LYS A 63 4.58 5.18 -11.45
CA LYS A 63 4.12 6.05 -12.50
C LYS A 63 5.17 7.07 -12.94
N TYR A 64 5.89 7.62 -11.97
CA TYR A 64 6.77 8.75 -12.26
C TYR A 64 8.26 8.46 -12.19
N PHE A 65 8.66 7.41 -11.51
CA PHE A 65 10.08 7.22 -11.20
C PHE A 65 10.66 5.89 -11.58
N GLN A 66 9.86 4.87 -11.70
CA GLN A 66 10.35 3.55 -12.10
C GLN A 66 10.48 3.48 -13.59
N GLY A 67 11.46 2.72 -14.02
CA GLY A 67 11.65 2.53 -15.43
C GLY A 67 11.95 3.84 -16.14
N ASP A 68 12.89 4.56 -15.61
CA ASP A 68 13.27 5.90 -16.12
C ASP A 68 13.10 6.08 -17.57
N PHE A 69 13.69 5.19 -18.29
CA PHE A 69 13.73 5.32 -19.73
C PHE A 69 12.42 4.89 -20.35
N GLY A 70 11.82 3.86 -19.76
CA GLY A 70 10.53 3.40 -20.18
C GLY A 70 9.50 4.48 -20.00
N ASP A 71 9.52 5.10 -18.85
CA ASP A 71 8.56 6.17 -18.52
C ASP A 71 8.75 7.37 -19.42
N ALA A 72 10.01 7.75 -19.63
CA ALA A 72 10.31 8.87 -20.50
C ALA A 72 9.83 8.60 -21.92
N LYS A 73 10.06 7.41 -22.39
CA LYS A 73 9.61 7.02 -23.72
C LYS A 73 8.10 6.99 -23.81
N THR A 74 7.47 6.48 -22.78
CA THR A 74 6.02 6.42 -22.74
C THR A 74 5.43 7.80 -22.78
N LEU A 75 5.97 8.71 -22.00
CA LEU A 75 5.50 10.08 -21.97
C LEU A 75 5.70 10.78 -23.30
N LEU A 76 6.80 10.49 -23.95
CA LEU A 76 7.09 11.09 -25.24
C LEU A 76 6.18 10.55 -26.34
N ASN A 77 5.74 9.34 -26.18
CA ASN A 77 4.90 8.69 -27.17
C ASN A 77 3.42 8.94 -26.97
N GLU A 78 3.08 9.49 -25.85
CA GLU A 78 1.72 9.82 -25.56
C GLU A 78 1.35 11.19 -26.11
#